data_4628e4b9af05c1870b7176a7b9d0be47
#
_entry.id   4628e4b9af05c1870b7176a7b9d0be47
#
_cell.length_a   1.000
_cell.length_b   1.000
_cell.length_c   1.000
_cell.angle_alpha   90.00
_cell.angle_beta   90.00
_cell.angle_gamma   90.00
#
_symmetry.space_group_name_H-M   'P 1'
#
loop_
_entity.id
_entity.type
_entity.pdbx_description
1 polymer ?
#
loop_
_entity_poly.entity_id
_entity_poly.type
_entity_poly.pdbx_seq_one_letter_code
_entity_poly.pdbx_strand_id
1 'polypeptide(L)'
;MKYYAIESEFGFDNMKMFDGSEPGPGFGQVLVKMKAASLNYRDLLVISGKYPVRSLPLIPFSDGAGEVVEIGEGVTRFKPGDRVVGIFFQKWLSGPIDAAKANSALGGALDGILAEFVVFHEDGLVAIPAHFSYEEAATLPCAAVTAWNGLTSGGITCGQSVLTMGSGGVSIFALQLAKAAGARVIATSGSDCKLERLIQMGASDGINYKAVPDWENRVIELTDGIGVDLVIEVGGAGTFAKSLRAVRLGGHISLIGVLTGASGDAGPTAAIRKSVRMQGIYVGSREMFEAVIRVMTLHRIKPVIDRVFAFDAVKEALHYMKSGSHVGKVVLSF
;
A
#
# COMPACT_ATOMS: atom_id res chain seq x y z
N MET A 1 14.32 11.10 -22.08
CA MET A 1 13.24 10.36 -21.41
C MET A 1 12.14 11.31 -20.96
N LYS A 2 10.89 10.81 -20.92
CA LYS A 2 9.77 11.57 -20.35
C LYS A 2 9.61 11.27 -18.87
N TYR A 3 9.26 12.30 -18.11
CA TYR A 3 8.94 12.16 -16.68
C TYR A 3 7.93 13.23 -16.24
N TYR A 4 7.21 12.96 -15.17
CA TYR A 4 6.34 13.96 -14.52
C TYR A 4 7.02 14.49 -13.26
N ALA A 5 6.95 15.80 -13.05
CA ALA A 5 7.42 16.44 -11.83
C ALA A 5 6.43 17.50 -11.33
N ILE A 6 6.47 17.74 -10.03
CA ILE A 6 5.92 18.91 -9.36
C ILE A 6 7.10 19.89 -9.25
N GLU A 7 7.06 21.00 -9.99
CA GLU A 7 8.26 21.85 -10.17
C GLU A 7 8.46 22.86 -9.03
N SER A 8 7.47 23.68 -8.76
CA SER A 8 7.60 24.83 -7.83
C SER A 8 6.46 24.94 -6.82
N GLU A 9 5.27 24.48 -7.17
CA GLU A 9 4.06 24.57 -6.35
C GLU A 9 3.28 23.27 -6.38
N PHE A 10 2.71 22.90 -5.26
CA PHE A 10 1.82 21.74 -5.18
C PHE A 10 0.50 21.98 -5.92
N GLY A 11 -0.10 20.91 -6.39
CA GLY A 11 -1.38 20.94 -7.11
C GLY A 11 -1.39 19.97 -8.29
N PHE A 12 -2.58 19.46 -8.61
CA PHE A 12 -2.75 18.53 -9.74
C PHE A 12 -2.37 19.17 -11.08
N ASP A 13 -2.65 20.47 -11.25
CA ASP A 13 -2.32 21.21 -12.47
C ASP A 13 -0.82 21.54 -12.58
N ASN A 14 -0.12 21.59 -11.46
CA ASN A 14 1.30 21.89 -11.36
C ASN A 14 2.19 20.65 -11.53
N MET A 15 1.62 19.45 -11.57
CA MET A 15 2.31 18.25 -12.02
C MET A 15 2.31 18.23 -13.54
N LYS A 16 3.49 18.39 -14.14
CA LYS A 16 3.70 18.51 -15.60
C LYS A 16 4.65 17.44 -16.11
N MET A 17 4.50 17.12 -17.40
CA MET A 17 5.44 16.27 -18.13
C MET A 17 6.61 17.10 -18.64
N PHE A 18 7.80 16.54 -18.51
CA PHE A 18 9.06 17.10 -18.98
C PHE A 18 9.82 16.09 -19.83
N ASP A 19 10.69 16.59 -20.69
CA ASP A 19 11.72 15.82 -21.37
C ASP A 19 13.06 16.05 -20.70
N GLY A 20 13.80 14.99 -20.41
CA GLY A 20 15.11 15.02 -19.79
C GLY A 20 16.06 13.99 -20.39
N SER A 21 17.35 14.10 -20.04
CA SER A 21 18.34 13.08 -20.39
C SER A 21 18.07 11.78 -19.61
N GLU A 22 18.40 10.66 -20.23
CA GLU A 22 18.42 9.36 -19.55
C GLU A 22 19.56 9.36 -18.51
N PRO A 23 19.30 9.01 -17.24
CA PRO A 23 20.34 8.96 -16.22
C PRO A 23 21.21 7.70 -16.37
N GLY A 24 22.49 7.79 -16.03
CA GLY A 24 23.38 6.63 -15.95
C GLY A 24 23.49 6.07 -14.53
N PRO A 25 23.62 4.74 -14.35
CA PRO A 25 23.80 4.15 -13.03
C PRO A 25 25.24 4.33 -12.52
N GLY A 26 25.38 4.76 -11.27
CA GLY A 26 26.66 4.81 -10.55
C GLY A 26 27.01 3.47 -9.88
N PHE A 27 28.01 3.50 -8.97
CA PHE A 27 28.46 2.32 -8.23
C PHE A 27 27.31 1.70 -7.40
N GLY A 28 27.07 0.38 -7.53
CA GLY A 28 26.01 -0.35 -6.86
C GLY A 28 24.59 -0.01 -7.34
N GLN A 29 24.47 0.73 -8.44
CA GLN A 29 23.19 1.17 -9.00
C GLN A 29 22.85 0.46 -10.30
N VAL A 30 21.56 0.39 -10.57
CA VAL A 30 21.02 -0.15 -11.82
C VAL A 30 20.06 0.86 -12.44
N LEU A 31 20.05 0.93 -13.77
CA LEU A 31 19.08 1.69 -14.54
C LEU A 31 17.91 0.78 -14.89
N VAL A 32 16.72 1.19 -14.50
CA VAL A 32 15.49 0.44 -14.75
C VAL A 32 14.62 1.21 -15.73
N LYS A 33 14.27 0.58 -16.85
CA LYS A 33 13.22 1.05 -17.76
C LYS A 33 11.87 0.68 -17.16
N MET A 34 11.12 1.69 -16.75
CA MET A 34 9.82 1.50 -16.11
C MET A 34 8.80 0.94 -17.12
N LYS A 35 7.98 0.02 -16.65
CA LYS A 35 6.90 -0.64 -17.43
C LYS A 35 5.53 -0.39 -16.82
N ALA A 36 5.45 -0.25 -15.50
CA ALA A 36 4.22 0.04 -14.80
C ALA A 36 4.48 0.84 -13.52
N ALA A 37 3.53 1.68 -13.16
CA ALA A 37 3.46 2.39 -11.88
C ALA A 37 2.09 2.17 -11.25
N SER A 38 2.00 2.14 -9.92
CA SER A 38 0.74 1.95 -9.23
C SER A 38 0.47 3.10 -8.25
N LEU A 39 -0.74 3.64 -8.31
CA LEU A 39 -1.17 4.77 -7.52
C LEU A 39 -1.46 4.35 -6.07
N ASN A 40 -1.11 5.22 -5.14
CA ASN A 40 -1.43 5.11 -3.72
C ASN A 40 -2.13 6.38 -3.22
N TYR A 41 -2.96 6.28 -2.18
CA TYR A 41 -3.64 7.44 -1.59
C TYR A 41 -2.66 8.55 -1.17
N ARG A 42 -1.45 8.18 -0.71
CA ARG A 42 -0.40 9.16 -0.37
C ARG A 42 0.02 10.02 -1.55
N ASP A 43 -0.09 9.54 -2.78
CA ASP A 43 0.29 10.32 -3.96
C ASP A 43 -0.63 11.52 -4.15
N LEU A 44 -1.94 11.35 -3.83
CA LEU A 44 -2.89 12.48 -3.76
C LEU A 44 -2.48 13.50 -2.70
N LEU A 45 -2.00 13.03 -1.54
CA LEU A 45 -1.54 13.89 -0.45
C LEU A 45 -0.24 14.62 -0.81
N VAL A 46 0.71 13.93 -1.44
CA VAL A 46 1.96 14.52 -1.95
C VAL A 46 1.65 15.62 -2.96
N ILE A 47 0.88 15.31 -4.00
CA ILE A 47 0.55 16.27 -5.07
C ILE A 47 -0.21 17.48 -4.51
N SER A 48 -1.04 17.29 -3.49
CA SER A 48 -1.78 18.40 -2.86
C SER A 48 -1.02 19.13 -1.76
N GLY A 49 0.26 18.82 -1.52
CA GLY A 49 1.09 19.44 -0.47
C GLY A 49 0.68 19.09 0.97
N LYS A 50 -0.07 18.01 1.16
CA LYS A 50 -0.56 17.54 2.47
C LYS A 50 0.28 16.40 3.07
N TYR A 51 1.37 16.03 2.41
CA TYR A 51 2.29 15.00 2.85
C TYR A 51 3.71 15.57 2.92
N PRO A 52 4.49 15.26 3.96
CA PRO A 52 5.87 15.71 4.07
C PRO A 52 6.73 15.21 2.90
N VAL A 53 7.37 16.14 2.21
CA VAL A 53 8.34 15.86 1.14
C VAL A 53 9.63 16.62 1.39
N ARG A 54 10.72 16.23 0.72
CA ARG A 54 12.03 16.92 0.87
C ARG A 54 11.96 18.40 0.44
N SER A 55 11.68 18.63 -0.81
CA SER A 55 11.61 19.93 -1.48
C SER A 55 11.12 19.71 -2.91
N LEU A 56 10.70 20.78 -3.56
CA LEU A 56 10.46 20.79 -5.00
C LEU A 56 11.75 21.24 -5.74
N PRO A 57 12.01 20.81 -6.98
CA PRO A 57 11.14 19.90 -7.77
C PRO A 57 11.17 18.47 -7.25
N LEU A 58 10.08 17.73 -7.50
CA LEU A 58 9.92 16.33 -7.06
C LEU A 58 9.27 15.50 -8.15
N ILE A 59 9.87 14.36 -8.52
CA ILE A 59 9.20 13.29 -9.28
C ILE A 59 8.33 12.51 -8.30
N PRO A 60 6.99 12.47 -8.47
CA PRO A 60 6.12 11.78 -7.52
C PRO A 60 6.08 10.27 -7.75
N PHE A 61 5.22 9.58 -6.95
CA PHE A 61 4.93 8.15 -6.92
C PHE A 61 6.07 7.29 -6.34
N SER A 62 5.64 6.24 -5.61
CA SER A 62 6.57 5.33 -4.93
C SER A 62 6.64 3.95 -5.56
N ASP A 63 5.55 3.50 -6.20
CA ASP A 63 5.35 2.12 -6.55
C ASP A 63 5.50 1.91 -8.06
N GLY A 64 6.55 1.23 -8.49
CA GLY A 64 6.81 0.97 -9.89
C GLY A 64 7.63 -0.27 -10.13
N ALA A 65 7.39 -0.89 -11.29
CA ALA A 65 8.02 -2.09 -11.76
C ALA A 65 8.58 -1.90 -13.18
N GLY A 66 9.69 -2.54 -13.48
CA GLY A 66 10.35 -2.40 -14.77
C GLY A 66 11.42 -3.45 -15.03
N GLU A 67 12.22 -3.20 -16.02
CA GLU A 67 13.30 -4.06 -16.49
C GLU A 67 14.64 -3.37 -16.33
N VAL A 68 15.63 -4.06 -15.77
CA VAL A 68 17.00 -3.56 -15.70
C VAL A 68 17.58 -3.48 -17.13
N VAL A 69 18.02 -2.30 -17.53
CA VAL A 69 18.62 -2.07 -18.86
C VAL A 69 20.11 -1.84 -18.81
N GLU A 70 20.62 -1.31 -17.68
CA GLU A 70 22.05 -1.06 -17.48
C GLU A 70 22.38 -1.26 -15.99
N ILE A 71 23.63 -1.70 -15.71
CA ILE A 71 24.17 -1.86 -14.37
C ILE A 71 25.44 -1.06 -14.19
N GLY A 72 25.60 -0.44 -13.05
CA GLY A 72 26.85 0.23 -12.64
C GLY A 72 27.87 -0.74 -12.08
N GLU A 73 29.08 -0.23 -11.84
CA GLU A 73 30.15 -0.99 -11.22
C GLU A 73 29.71 -1.47 -9.82
N GLY A 74 30.12 -2.70 -9.42
CA GLY A 74 29.85 -3.28 -8.10
C GLY A 74 28.49 -3.92 -7.96
N VAL A 75 27.61 -3.85 -8.96
CA VAL A 75 26.30 -4.54 -8.94
C VAL A 75 26.49 -6.05 -9.04
N THR A 76 25.83 -6.79 -8.13
CA THR A 76 25.92 -8.26 -8.05
C THR A 76 24.57 -8.97 -8.04
N ARG A 77 23.49 -8.23 -7.68
CA ARG A 77 22.16 -8.83 -7.49
C ARG A 77 21.34 -8.93 -8.77
N PHE A 78 21.64 -8.10 -9.75
CA PHE A 78 20.86 -7.99 -10.99
C PHE A 78 21.74 -7.86 -12.23
N LYS A 79 21.16 -8.17 -13.38
CA LYS A 79 21.74 -8.02 -14.71
C LYS A 79 20.72 -7.42 -15.67
N PRO A 80 21.14 -6.86 -16.81
CA PRO A 80 20.23 -6.42 -17.88
C PRO A 80 19.24 -7.53 -18.27
N GLY A 81 17.98 -7.18 -18.45
CA GLY A 81 16.86 -8.08 -18.71
C GLY A 81 16.14 -8.61 -17.46
N ASP A 82 16.68 -8.40 -16.25
CA ASP A 82 15.99 -8.81 -15.03
C ASP A 82 14.78 -7.92 -14.76
N ARG A 83 13.68 -8.55 -14.35
CA ARG A 83 12.42 -7.90 -14.00
C ARG A 83 12.43 -7.52 -12.53
N VAL A 84 12.24 -6.24 -12.22
CA VAL A 84 12.41 -5.72 -10.86
C VAL A 84 11.29 -4.77 -10.47
N VAL A 85 11.10 -4.65 -9.15
CA VAL A 85 10.16 -3.71 -8.52
C VAL A 85 10.87 -2.98 -7.39
N GLY A 86 10.70 -1.65 -7.31
CA GLY A 86 11.29 -0.81 -6.27
C GLY A 86 10.63 -1.04 -4.91
N ILE A 87 11.39 -1.07 -3.82
CA ILE A 87 10.83 -1.04 -2.48
C ILE A 87 10.46 0.40 -2.10
N PHE A 88 9.43 0.58 -1.27
CA PHE A 88 8.92 1.90 -0.90
C PHE A 88 9.99 2.77 -0.20
N PHE A 89 10.64 2.23 0.83
CA PHE A 89 11.75 2.85 1.55
C PHE A 89 13.07 2.26 1.09
N GLN A 90 13.82 2.98 0.29
CA GLN A 90 15.01 2.49 -0.40
C GLN A 90 16.15 2.02 0.54
N LYS A 91 16.13 2.43 1.81
CA LYS A 91 17.12 2.06 2.83
C LYS A 91 16.58 1.13 3.92
N TRP A 92 15.29 0.76 3.89
CA TRP A 92 14.75 -0.16 4.87
C TRP A 92 14.79 -1.60 4.39
N LEU A 93 15.95 -2.22 4.53
CA LEU A 93 16.17 -3.59 4.08
C LEU A 93 15.59 -4.62 5.05
N SER A 94 15.78 -4.42 6.38
CA SER A 94 15.29 -5.32 7.43
C SER A 94 15.26 -4.64 8.80
N GLY A 95 14.75 -5.37 9.81
CA GLY A 95 14.71 -4.94 11.21
C GLY A 95 13.80 -3.75 11.47
N PRO A 96 13.86 -3.13 12.67
CA PRO A 96 13.04 -1.99 13.03
C PRO A 96 13.29 -0.78 12.14
N ILE A 97 12.25 0.06 11.96
CA ILE A 97 12.36 1.34 11.28
C ILE A 97 13.12 2.34 12.15
N ASP A 98 13.92 3.19 11.49
CA ASP A 98 14.63 4.32 12.09
C ASP A 98 14.51 5.57 11.18
N ALA A 99 15.04 6.70 11.61
CA ALA A 99 14.94 7.96 10.86
C ALA A 99 15.61 7.90 9.48
N ALA A 100 16.75 7.21 9.34
CA ALA A 100 17.45 7.09 8.07
C ALA A 100 16.64 6.26 7.05
N LYS A 101 16.02 5.17 7.52
CA LYS A 101 15.11 4.33 6.72
C LYS A 101 13.87 5.10 6.33
N ALA A 102 13.21 5.79 7.28
CA ALA A 102 12.01 6.59 7.02
C ALA A 102 12.27 7.73 6.01
N ASN A 103 13.46 8.33 6.04
CA ASN A 103 13.89 9.39 5.10
C ASN A 103 14.36 8.85 3.73
N SER A 104 13.93 7.67 3.33
CA SER A 104 14.27 7.08 2.04
C SER A 104 13.04 6.67 1.19
N ALA A 105 11.87 7.25 1.50
CA ALA A 105 10.64 7.00 0.76
C ALA A 105 10.70 7.61 -0.64
N LEU A 106 10.43 6.78 -1.67
CA LEU A 106 10.27 7.23 -3.06
C LEU A 106 9.06 8.15 -3.21
N GLY A 107 9.15 9.13 -4.08
CA GLY A 107 8.10 10.12 -4.33
C GLY A 107 7.77 10.98 -3.11
N GLY A 108 8.75 11.22 -2.25
CA GLY A 108 8.63 12.04 -1.06
C GLY A 108 9.99 12.51 -0.56
N ALA A 109 10.70 11.71 0.23
CA ALA A 109 12.07 12.00 0.68
C ALA A 109 13.10 11.87 -0.47
N LEU A 110 12.83 11.00 -1.44
CA LEU A 110 13.59 10.82 -2.66
C LEU A 110 12.67 11.09 -3.86
N ASP A 111 13.25 11.31 -5.04
CA ASP A 111 12.49 11.26 -6.27
C ASP A 111 11.79 9.92 -6.43
N GLY A 112 10.61 9.97 -7.01
CA GLY A 112 9.78 8.80 -7.25
C GLY A 112 10.05 8.17 -8.61
N ILE A 113 9.04 7.40 -9.05
CA ILE A 113 9.19 6.51 -10.19
C ILE A 113 8.39 6.95 -11.42
N LEU A 114 7.79 8.14 -11.41
CA LEU A 114 6.95 8.61 -12.54
C LEU A 114 7.82 9.16 -13.69
N ALA A 115 8.71 8.32 -14.19
CA ALA A 115 9.66 8.56 -15.28
C ALA A 115 9.88 7.28 -16.10
N GLU A 116 10.21 7.40 -17.39
CA GLU A 116 10.48 6.25 -18.26
C GLU A 116 11.69 5.42 -17.78
N PHE A 117 12.67 6.09 -17.16
CA PHE A 117 13.88 5.46 -16.63
C PHE A 117 14.16 5.98 -15.22
N VAL A 118 14.52 5.08 -14.31
CA VAL A 118 14.83 5.39 -12.91
C VAL A 118 16.09 4.63 -12.49
N VAL A 119 16.99 5.31 -11.80
CA VAL A 119 18.17 4.69 -11.19
C VAL A 119 17.85 4.30 -9.77
N PHE A 120 18.15 3.04 -9.43
CA PHE A 120 18.00 2.50 -8.07
C PHE A 120 19.34 1.94 -7.59
N HIS A 121 19.60 1.99 -6.28
CA HIS A 121 20.59 1.09 -5.69
C HIS A 121 20.07 -0.34 -5.75
N GLU A 122 20.91 -1.33 -6.07
CA GLU A 122 20.48 -2.73 -6.21
C GLU A 122 19.75 -3.26 -4.97
N ASP A 123 20.10 -2.77 -3.77
CA ASP A 123 19.41 -3.14 -2.53
C ASP A 123 17.99 -2.60 -2.40
N GLY A 124 17.67 -1.52 -3.11
CA GLY A 124 16.32 -0.93 -3.17
C GLY A 124 15.36 -1.66 -4.09
N LEU A 125 15.73 -2.83 -4.61
CA LEU A 125 14.95 -3.58 -5.58
C LEU A 125 14.69 -5.03 -5.12
N VAL A 126 13.57 -5.58 -5.61
CA VAL A 126 13.20 -7.00 -5.48
C VAL A 126 12.89 -7.57 -6.85
N ALA A 127 13.33 -8.81 -7.10
CA ALA A 127 13.02 -9.51 -8.34
C ALA A 127 11.52 -9.85 -8.45
N ILE A 128 10.96 -9.66 -9.64
CA ILE A 128 9.57 -10.00 -9.93
C ILE A 128 9.48 -11.49 -10.32
N PRO A 129 8.69 -12.31 -9.60
CA PRO A 129 8.40 -13.67 -10.01
C PRO A 129 7.80 -13.75 -11.42
N ALA A 130 8.13 -14.81 -12.17
CA ALA A 130 7.71 -14.95 -13.56
C ALA A 130 6.18 -14.91 -13.77
N HIS A 131 5.39 -15.31 -12.76
CA HIS A 131 3.94 -15.36 -12.83
C HIS A 131 3.24 -13.99 -12.61
N PHE A 132 3.95 -12.96 -12.17
CA PHE A 132 3.41 -11.59 -12.10
C PHE A 132 3.69 -10.81 -13.39
N SER A 133 2.73 -10.02 -13.85
CA SER A 133 2.98 -8.95 -14.81
C SER A 133 3.71 -7.77 -14.14
N TYR A 134 4.17 -6.77 -14.93
CA TYR A 134 4.73 -5.54 -14.36
C TYR A 134 3.67 -4.73 -13.61
N GLU A 135 2.45 -4.68 -14.15
CA GLU A 135 1.30 -4.02 -13.53
C GLU A 135 0.97 -4.65 -12.18
N GLU A 136 0.92 -5.98 -12.10
CA GLU A 136 0.69 -6.71 -10.86
C GLU A 136 1.80 -6.42 -9.84
N ALA A 137 3.07 -6.51 -10.26
CA ALA A 137 4.21 -6.28 -9.39
C ALA A 137 4.26 -4.83 -8.85
N ALA A 138 3.94 -3.84 -9.70
CA ALA A 138 3.89 -2.44 -9.31
C ALA A 138 2.88 -2.15 -8.18
N THR A 139 1.87 -3.00 -7.97
CA THR A 139 0.86 -2.79 -6.91
C THR A 139 1.33 -3.16 -5.51
N LEU A 140 2.46 -3.86 -5.38
CA LEU A 140 2.87 -4.53 -4.14
C LEU A 140 3.62 -3.63 -3.13
N PRO A 141 4.54 -2.74 -3.53
CA PRO A 141 5.51 -2.10 -2.62
C PRO A 141 4.89 -1.37 -1.44
N CYS A 142 3.84 -0.60 -1.68
CA CYS A 142 3.13 0.10 -0.61
C CYS A 142 2.01 -0.78 -0.02
N ALA A 143 1.03 -1.15 -0.82
CA ALA A 143 -0.22 -1.71 -0.31
C ALA A 143 -0.09 -3.13 0.23
N ALA A 144 0.59 -4.04 -0.49
CA ALA A 144 0.74 -5.42 -0.05
C ALA A 144 1.69 -5.53 1.15
N VAL A 145 2.79 -4.78 1.13
CA VAL A 145 3.75 -4.75 2.25
C VAL A 145 3.12 -4.15 3.50
N THR A 146 2.31 -3.09 3.37
CA THR A 146 1.55 -2.50 4.49
C THR A 146 0.56 -3.51 5.08
N ALA A 147 -0.20 -4.22 4.24
CA ALA A 147 -1.14 -5.24 4.68
C ALA A 147 -0.41 -6.38 5.41
N TRP A 148 0.71 -6.86 4.87
CA TRP A 148 1.55 -7.87 5.48
C TRP A 148 2.07 -7.44 6.85
N ASN A 149 2.68 -6.25 6.92
CA ASN A 149 3.19 -5.70 8.18
C ASN A 149 2.06 -5.57 9.21
N GLY A 150 0.87 -5.07 8.82
CA GLY A 150 -0.27 -4.96 9.71
C GLY A 150 -0.76 -6.31 10.25
N LEU A 151 -0.82 -7.33 9.40
CA LEU A 151 -1.23 -8.69 9.80
C LEU A 151 -0.19 -9.38 10.71
N THR A 152 1.09 -9.33 10.32
CA THR A 152 2.16 -10.01 11.06
C THR A 152 2.48 -9.33 12.39
N SER A 153 2.43 -8.00 12.46
CA SER A 153 2.56 -7.23 13.72
C SER A 153 1.43 -7.54 14.69
N GLY A 154 0.22 -7.80 14.18
CA GLY A 154 -0.91 -8.28 14.97
C GLY A 154 -0.79 -9.73 15.42
N GLY A 155 0.15 -10.48 14.84
CA GLY A 155 0.38 -11.88 15.16
C GLY A 155 -0.74 -12.79 14.65
N ILE A 156 -1.29 -12.51 13.46
CA ILE A 156 -2.38 -13.29 12.88
C ILE A 156 -2.03 -14.77 12.74
N THR A 157 -2.92 -15.63 13.15
CA THR A 157 -2.80 -17.09 13.04
C THR A 157 -4.10 -17.71 12.50
N CYS A 158 -4.01 -18.97 12.08
CA CYS A 158 -5.17 -19.73 11.62
C CYS A 158 -6.30 -19.76 12.68
N GLY A 159 -7.54 -19.60 12.25
CA GLY A 159 -8.72 -19.59 13.09
C GLY A 159 -9.07 -18.25 13.74
N GLN A 160 -8.19 -17.27 13.66
CA GLN A 160 -8.48 -15.91 14.14
C GLN A 160 -9.35 -15.11 13.17
N SER A 161 -9.91 -14.01 13.66
CA SER A 161 -10.79 -13.10 12.91
C SER A 161 -10.11 -11.76 12.64
N VAL A 162 -10.28 -11.26 11.42
CA VAL A 162 -9.72 -9.97 10.95
C VAL A 162 -10.83 -9.09 10.42
N LEU A 163 -10.87 -7.85 10.85
CA LEU A 163 -11.70 -6.81 10.25
C LEU A 163 -10.87 -6.01 9.23
N THR A 164 -11.32 -5.96 7.99
CA THR A 164 -10.76 -5.11 6.94
C THR A 164 -11.75 -4.00 6.56
N MET A 165 -11.26 -2.79 6.32
CA MET A 165 -12.09 -1.61 6.14
C MET A 165 -11.96 -1.06 4.72
N GLY A 166 -13.07 -1.03 3.98
CA GLY A 166 -13.12 -0.57 2.61
C GLY A 166 -12.59 -1.58 1.59
N SER A 167 -12.52 -1.15 0.33
CA SER A 167 -12.14 -1.94 -0.84
C SER A 167 -10.90 -1.41 -1.56
N GLY A 168 -10.07 -0.61 -0.88
CA GLY A 168 -8.81 -0.11 -1.39
C GLY A 168 -7.69 -1.16 -1.37
N GLY A 169 -6.53 -0.81 -1.92
CA GLY A 169 -5.42 -1.74 -2.10
C GLY A 169 -5.00 -2.46 -0.81
N VAL A 170 -4.74 -1.73 0.28
CA VAL A 170 -4.34 -2.33 1.57
C VAL A 170 -5.39 -3.31 2.08
N SER A 171 -6.66 -2.93 2.05
CA SER A 171 -7.76 -3.75 2.58
C SER A 171 -7.95 -5.04 1.79
N ILE A 172 -7.80 -5.00 0.46
CA ILE A 172 -7.89 -6.18 -0.39
C ILE A 172 -6.68 -7.11 -0.19
N PHE A 173 -5.46 -6.58 -0.13
CA PHE A 173 -4.30 -7.41 0.19
C PHE A 173 -4.42 -8.00 1.60
N ALA A 174 -4.90 -7.24 2.59
CA ALA A 174 -5.13 -7.77 3.94
C ALA A 174 -6.16 -8.90 3.94
N LEU A 175 -7.27 -8.76 3.19
CA LEU A 175 -8.26 -9.82 3.02
C LEU A 175 -7.63 -11.08 2.40
N GLN A 176 -6.90 -10.94 1.28
CA GLN A 176 -6.29 -12.07 0.58
C GLN A 176 -5.24 -12.79 1.43
N LEU A 177 -4.36 -12.02 2.10
CA LEU A 177 -3.29 -12.55 2.94
C LEU A 177 -3.83 -13.16 4.25
N ALA A 178 -4.83 -12.55 4.89
CA ALA A 178 -5.47 -13.09 6.08
C ALA A 178 -6.19 -14.40 5.76
N LYS A 179 -6.89 -14.48 4.62
CA LYS A 179 -7.49 -15.72 4.14
C LYS A 179 -6.44 -16.81 3.90
N ALA A 180 -5.33 -16.47 3.27
CA ALA A 180 -4.23 -17.41 3.06
C ALA A 180 -3.61 -17.91 4.37
N ALA A 181 -3.62 -17.08 5.42
CA ALA A 181 -3.23 -17.48 6.78
C ALA A 181 -4.31 -18.31 7.54
N GLY A 182 -5.45 -18.60 6.92
CA GLY A 182 -6.54 -19.37 7.53
C GLY A 182 -7.40 -18.55 8.50
N ALA A 183 -7.41 -17.24 8.42
CA ALA A 183 -8.24 -16.37 9.24
C ALA A 183 -9.63 -16.14 8.62
N ARG A 184 -10.64 -15.93 9.48
CA ARG A 184 -11.96 -15.43 9.11
C ARG A 184 -11.86 -13.92 8.85
N VAL A 185 -12.33 -13.45 7.70
CA VAL A 185 -12.28 -12.04 7.36
C VAL A 185 -13.69 -11.45 7.33
N ILE A 186 -13.90 -10.40 8.13
CA ILE A 186 -15.08 -9.54 8.07
C ILE A 186 -14.64 -8.26 7.30
N ALA A 187 -15.37 -7.92 6.23
CA ALA A 187 -15.04 -6.76 5.41
C ALA A 187 -16.12 -5.69 5.49
N THR A 188 -15.74 -4.42 5.54
CA THR A 188 -16.70 -3.30 5.44
C THR A 188 -16.55 -2.56 4.12
N SER A 189 -17.64 -2.01 3.60
CA SER A 189 -17.63 -1.09 2.45
C SER A 189 -18.84 -0.15 2.52
N GLY A 190 -18.79 0.96 1.80
CA GLY A 190 -19.94 1.86 1.63
C GLY A 190 -20.80 1.55 0.39
N SER A 191 -20.63 0.37 -0.23
CA SER A 191 -21.32 -0.03 -1.45
C SER A 191 -21.56 -1.54 -1.46
N ASP A 192 -22.77 -1.97 -1.69
CA ASP A 192 -23.14 -3.39 -1.75
C ASP A 192 -22.47 -4.11 -2.91
N CYS A 193 -22.37 -3.48 -4.08
CA CYS A 193 -21.66 -4.03 -5.23
C CYS A 193 -20.17 -4.29 -4.91
N LYS A 194 -19.51 -3.41 -4.13
CA LYS A 194 -18.13 -3.65 -3.68
C LYS A 194 -18.07 -4.75 -2.63
N LEU A 195 -19.05 -4.86 -1.73
CA LEU A 195 -19.13 -5.95 -0.75
C LEU A 195 -19.27 -7.31 -1.42
N GLU A 196 -20.11 -7.44 -2.45
CA GLU A 196 -20.24 -8.66 -3.23
C GLU A 196 -18.89 -9.10 -3.80
N ARG A 197 -18.09 -8.17 -4.34
CA ARG A 197 -16.74 -8.47 -4.82
C ARG A 197 -15.81 -8.93 -3.68
N LEU A 198 -15.89 -8.30 -2.48
CA LEU A 198 -15.08 -8.72 -1.33
C LEU A 198 -15.47 -10.13 -0.84
N ILE A 199 -16.75 -10.48 -0.83
CA ILE A 199 -17.22 -11.84 -0.52
C ILE A 199 -16.70 -12.85 -1.56
N GLN A 200 -16.78 -12.52 -2.85
CA GLN A 200 -16.22 -13.37 -3.91
C GLN A 200 -14.70 -13.59 -3.77
N MET A 201 -13.97 -12.59 -3.26
CA MET A 201 -12.55 -12.71 -2.95
C MET A 201 -12.27 -13.54 -1.67
N GLY A 202 -13.31 -13.85 -0.90
CA GLY A 202 -13.26 -14.75 0.24
C GLY A 202 -13.40 -14.09 1.61
N ALA A 203 -13.94 -12.88 1.70
CA ALA A 203 -14.46 -12.38 2.96
C ALA A 203 -15.60 -13.30 3.43
N SER A 204 -15.59 -13.65 4.71
CA SER A 204 -16.62 -14.50 5.29
C SER A 204 -17.93 -13.75 5.50
N ASP A 205 -17.82 -12.45 5.80
CA ASP A 205 -18.95 -11.56 6.06
C ASP A 205 -18.67 -10.17 5.49
N GLY A 206 -19.72 -9.48 5.06
CA GLY A 206 -19.67 -8.11 4.55
C GLY A 206 -20.64 -7.19 5.30
N ILE A 207 -20.18 -5.97 5.62
CA ILE A 207 -21.00 -4.96 6.29
C ILE A 207 -20.98 -3.67 5.48
N ASN A 208 -22.16 -3.22 5.03
CA ASN A 208 -22.30 -1.90 4.42
C ASN A 208 -22.43 -0.84 5.53
N TYR A 209 -21.35 -0.10 5.79
CA TYR A 209 -21.31 0.90 6.86
C TYR A 209 -22.21 2.13 6.60
N LYS A 210 -22.73 2.32 5.39
CA LYS A 210 -23.73 3.35 5.10
C LYS A 210 -25.13 2.88 5.47
N ALA A 211 -25.44 1.59 5.27
CA ALA A 211 -26.70 0.98 5.65
C ALA A 211 -26.74 0.64 7.15
N VAL A 212 -25.59 0.26 7.70
CA VAL A 212 -25.40 -0.08 9.13
C VAL A 212 -24.35 0.86 9.71
N PRO A 213 -24.71 2.10 10.10
CA PRO A 213 -23.75 3.07 10.63
C PRO A 213 -23.01 2.59 11.87
N ASP A 214 -23.66 1.81 12.74
CA ASP A 214 -23.07 1.20 13.94
C ASP A 214 -22.48 -0.18 13.61
N TRP A 215 -21.70 -0.23 12.54
CA TRP A 215 -21.10 -1.43 11.99
C TRP A 215 -20.25 -2.23 13.00
N GLU A 216 -19.70 -1.56 14.02
CA GLU A 216 -18.96 -2.20 15.10
C GLU A 216 -19.83 -3.14 15.93
N ASN A 217 -21.11 -2.82 16.15
CA ASN A 217 -22.04 -3.70 16.85
C ASN A 217 -22.32 -4.94 16.00
N ARG A 218 -22.43 -4.76 14.66
CA ARG A 218 -22.60 -5.89 13.76
C ARG A 218 -21.36 -6.80 13.75
N VAL A 219 -20.15 -6.25 13.88
CA VAL A 219 -18.92 -7.06 14.06
C VAL A 219 -18.99 -7.88 15.34
N ILE A 220 -19.44 -7.30 16.44
CA ILE A 220 -19.63 -8.00 17.72
C ILE A 220 -20.65 -9.13 17.58
N GLU A 221 -21.79 -8.92 16.94
CA GLU A 221 -22.79 -9.95 16.67
C GLU A 221 -22.22 -11.11 15.84
N LEU A 222 -21.51 -10.79 14.75
CA LEU A 222 -20.89 -11.77 13.86
C LEU A 222 -19.77 -12.60 14.54
N THR A 223 -19.29 -12.13 15.68
CA THR A 223 -18.24 -12.78 16.50
C THR A 223 -18.76 -13.25 17.85
N ASP A 224 -20.05 -13.57 17.94
CA ASP A 224 -20.71 -14.14 19.13
C ASP A 224 -20.47 -13.32 20.42
N GLY A 225 -20.45 -11.99 20.28
CA GLY A 225 -20.23 -11.05 21.39
C GLY A 225 -18.76 -10.77 21.74
N ILE A 226 -17.81 -11.40 21.08
CA ILE A 226 -16.38 -11.36 21.45
C ILE A 226 -15.66 -10.17 20.81
N GLY A 227 -15.88 -9.92 19.52
CA GLY A 227 -15.12 -9.00 18.67
C GLY A 227 -13.99 -9.69 17.90
N VAL A 228 -13.39 -8.97 16.94
CA VAL A 228 -12.30 -9.51 16.11
C VAL A 228 -10.94 -9.48 16.80
N ASP A 229 -10.08 -10.43 16.45
CA ASP A 229 -8.70 -10.51 16.93
C ASP A 229 -7.84 -9.34 16.47
N LEU A 230 -8.02 -8.94 15.20
CA LEU A 230 -7.21 -7.93 14.54
C LEU A 230 -8.09 -6.98 13.70
N VAL A 231 -7.81 -5.69 13.79
CA VAL A 231 -8.38 -4.66 12.89
C VAL A 231 -7.27 -4.07 12.01
N ILE A 232 -7.48 -4.08 10.71
CA ILE A 232 -6.67 -3.34 9.72
C ILE A 232 -7.33 -1.96 9.53
N GLU A 233 -6.88 -0.99 10.31
CA GLU A 233 -7.49 0.33 10.43
C GLU A 233 -6.93 1.30 9.38
N VAL A 234 -7.66 1.52 8.31
CA VAL A 234 -7.29 2.44 7.22
C VAL A 234 -8.12 3.73 7.21
N GLY A 235 -9.16 3.80 8.01
CA GLY A 235 -10.07 4.96 8.05
C GLY A 235 -9.48 6.15 8.82
N GLY A 236 -8.90 5.92 9.98
CA GLY A 236 -8.34 6.96 10.83
C GLY A 236 -9.35 7.50 11.84
N ALA A 237 -9.32 8.81 12.10
CA ALA A 237 -10.04 9.44 13.20
C ALA A 237 -11.55 9.13 13.23
N GLY A 238 -12.22 9.14 12.09
CA GLY A 238 -13.66 8.89 12.02
C GLY A 238 -14.11 7.45 12.25
N THR A 239 -13.16 6.48 12.24
CA THR A 239 -13.46 5.06 12.42
C THR A 239 -12.81 4.46 13.67
N PHE A 240 -11.76 5.09 14.18
CA PHE A 240 -10.93 4.53 15.25
C PHE A 240 -11.71 4.19 16.53
N ALA A 241 -12.64 5.04 16.96
CA ALA A 241 -13.48 4.77 18.13
C ALA A 241 -14.36 3.53 17.94
N LYS A 242 -14.85 3.27 16.71
CA LYS A 242 -15.61 2.08 16.35
C LYS A 242 -14.71 0.85 16.27
N SER A 243 -13.51 0.97 15.74
CA SER A 243 -12.49 -0.08 15.71
C SER A 243 -12.13 -0.56 17.13
N LEU A 244 -12.01 0.38 18.09
CA LEU A 244 -11.81 0.05 19.50
C LEU A 244 -13.00 -0.74 20.12
N ARG A 245 -14.23 -0.51 19.64
CA ARG A 245 -15.39 -1.31 20.06
C ARG A 245 -15.42 -2.68 19.42
N ALA A 246 -15.11 -2.76 18.12
CA ALA A 246 -15.15 -3.98 17.31
C ALA A 246 -14.06 -5.00 17.67
N VAL A 247 -12.88 -4.54 18.11
CA VAL A 247 -11.78 -5.43 18.52
C VAL A 247 -12.10 -6.12 19.84
N ARG A 248 -11.71 -7.40 20.01
CA ARG A 248 -11.89 -8.14 21.25
C ARG A 248 -10.99 -7.63 22.40
N LEU A 249 -11.26 -8.10 23.61
CA LEU A 249 -10.36 -7.91 24.75
C LEU A 249 -8.97 -8.52 24.43
N GLY A 250 -7.91 -7.78 24.66
CA GLY A 250 -6.52 -8.18 24.33
C GLY A 250 -6.22 -8.27 22.84
N GLY A 251 -7.11 -7.82 21.95
CA GLY A 251 -6.91 -7.83 20.51
C GLY A 251 -5.90 -6.78 20.03
N HIS A 252 -5.77 -6.66 18.71
CA HIS A 252 -4.79 -5.77 18.09
C HIS A 252 -5.43 -4.84 17.04
N ILE A 253 -4.97 -3.59 16.95
CA ILE A 253 -5.33 -2.63 15.91
C ILE A 253 -4.07 -2.16 15.20
N SER A 254 -3.94 -2.47 13.92
CA SER A 254 -2.91 -1.95 13.04
C SER A 254 -3.37 -0.62 12.43
N LEU A 255 -2.81 0.49 12.92
CA LEU A 255 -3.15 1.86 12.50
C LEU A 255 -2.38 2.21 11.23
N ILE A 256 -3.08 2.40 10.11
CA ILE A 256 -2.48 2.54 8.79
C ILE A 256 -2.87 3.87 8.13
N GLY A 257 -4.18 4.12 8.01
CA GLY A 257 -4.69 5.20 7.18
C GLY A 257 -5.32 6.34 7.96
N VAL A 258 -5.54 7.43 7.25
CA VAL A 258 -6.15 8.68 7.75
C VAL A 258 -7.24 9.17 6.78
N LEU A 259 -7.96 8.26 6.13
CA LEU A 259 -8.95 8.57 5.08
C LEU A 259 -10.09 9.46 5.57
N THR A 260 -10.45 9.35 6.86
CA THR A 260 -11.51 10.15 7.50
C THR A 260 -10.98 11.28 8.38
N GLY A 261 -9.67 11.54 8.34
CA GLY A 261 -8.98 12.55 9.12
C GLY A 261 -7.90 12.01 10.03
N ALA A 262 -7.01 12.91 10.47
CA ALA A 262 -5.86 12.60 11.32
C ALA A 262 -6.11 12.85 12.82
N SER A 263 -7.16 13.60 13.18
CA SER A 263 -7.51 13.96 14.57
C SER A 263 -8.94 13.57 14.89
N GLY A 264 -9.20 13.10 16.12
CA GLY A 264 -10.53 12.69 16.59
C GLY A 264 -10.54 12.43 18.10
N ASP A 265 -11.74 12.20 18.67
CA ASP A 265 -12.01 12.19 20.12
C ASP A 265 -11.83 10.84 20.82
N ALA A 266 -11.19 9.85 20.18
CA ALA A 266 -11.00 8.55 20.81
C ALA A 266 -9.92 8.62 21.91
N GLY A 267 -10.38 8.77 23.13
CA GLY A 267 -9.51 8.79 24.32
C GLY A 267 -8.87 7.42 24.62
N PRO A 268 -7.75 7.37 25.36
CA PRO A 268 -7.02 6.13 25.65
C PRO A 268 -7.79 5.16 26.55
N THR A 269 -8.81 5.63 27.29
CA THR A 269 -9.56 4.84 28.26
C THR A 269 -10.20 3.57 27.65
N ALA A 270 -10.71 3.65 26.42
CA ALA A 270 -11.31 2.50 25.75
C ALA A 270 -10.27 1.42 25.44
N ALA A 271 -9.09 1.83 25.00
CA ALA A 271 -7.96 0.93 24.76
C ALA A 271 -7.45 0.27 26.04
N ILE A 272 -7.33 1.04 27.13
CA ILE A 272 -6.91 0.54 28.46
C ILE A 272 -7.91 -0.52 28.97
N ARG A 273 -9.22 -0.21 28.96
CA ARG A 273 -10.26 -1.13 29.46
C ARG A 273 -10.31 -2.44 28.69
N LYS A 274 -9.96 -2.45 27.42
CA LYS A 274 -9.90 -3.65 26.59
C LYS A 274 -8.49 -4.25 26.48
N SER A 275 -7.49 -3.67 27.11
CA SER A 275 -6.07 -4.10 26.97
C SER A 275 -5.63 -4.27 25.51
N VAL A 276 -6.07 -3.37 24.64
CA VAL A 276 -5.83 -3.43 23.20
C VAL A 276 -4.37 -3.07 22.90
N ARG A 277 -3.72 -3.87 22.06
CA ARG A 277 -2.43 -3.51 21.46
C ARG A 277 -2.67 -2.67 20.21
N MET A 278 -1.96 -1.58 20.07
CA MET A 278 -2.06 -0.69 18.91
C MET A 278 -0.67 -0.44 18.34
N GLN A 279 -0.55 -0.55 17.02
CA GLN A 279 0.71 -0.29 16.33
C GLN A 279 0.48 0.54 15.09
N GLY A 280 1.22 1.65 14.96
CA GLY A 280 1.33 2.40 13.71
C GLY A 280 2.09 1.57 12.68
N ILE A 281 1.53 1.43 11.50
CA ILE A 281 2.13 0.70 10.39
C ILE A 281 2.55 1.70 9.31
N TYR A 282 3.85 1.76 9.07
CA TYR A 282 4.43 2.63 8.03
C TYR A 282 5.05 1.77 6.94
N VAL A 283 4.21 1.22 6.05
CA VAL A 283 4.61 0.29 4.98
C VAL A 283 5.39 -0.92 5.52
N GLY A 284 6.66 -1.09 5.14
CA GLY A 284 7.52 -2.16 5.63
C GLY A 284 8.87 -2.24 4.91
N SER A 285 9.69 -3.21 5.31
CA SER A 285 11.04 -3.45 4.81
C SER A 285 11.04 -4.29 3.53
N ARG A 286 12.22 -4.36 2.88
CA ARG A 286 12.47 -5.33 1.78
C ARG A 286 12.23 -6.76 2.23
N GLU A 287 12.71 -7.13 3.41
CA GLU A 287 12.50 -8.47 3.99
C GLU A 287 11.01 -8.83 4.06
N MET A 288 10.16 -7.89 4.51
CA MET A 288 8.71 -8.07 4.53
C MET A 288 8.15 -8.18 3.11
N PHE A 289 8.66 -7.40 2.16
CA PHE A 289 8.24 -7.47 0.76
C PHE A 289 8.57 -8.83 0.13
N GLU A 290 9.77 -9.32 0.34
CA GLU A 290 10.18 -10.66 -0.12
C GLU A 290 9.32 -11.77 0.53
N ALA A 291 8.93 -11.59 1.81
CA ALA A 291 8.01 -12.52 2.48
C ALA A 291 6.60 -12.49 1.84
N VAL A 292 6.05 -11.32 1.56
CA VAL A 292 4.78 -11.19 0.82
C VAL A 292 4.82 -11.90 -0.53
N ILE A 293 5.87 -11.67 -1.31
CA ILE A 293 6.03 -12.31 -2.62
C ILE A 293 6.04 -13.83 -2.47
N ARG A 294 6.76 -14.38 -1.48
CA ARG A 294 6.77 -15.84 -1.23
C ARG A 294 5.38 -16.38 -0.92
N VAL A 295 4.61 -15.71 -0.05
CA VAL A 295 3.24 -16.12 0.30
C VAL A 295 2.31 -16.03 -0.90
N MET A 296 2.36 -14.91 -1.64
CA MET A 296 1.52 -14.73 -2.82
C MET A 296 1.83 -15.76 -3.92
N THR A 297 3.11 -16.12 -4.08
CA THR A 297 3.54 -17.18 -5.01
C THR A 297 3.01 -18.54 -4.58
N LEU A 298 3.19 -18.91 -3.31
CA LEU A 298 2.75 -20.19 -2.75
C LEU A 298 1.25 -20.41 -2.90
N HIS A 299 0.46 -19.37 -2.57
CA HIS A 299 -1.00 -19.43 -2.60
C HIS A 299 -1.61 -18.97 -3.93
N ARG A 300 -0.79 -18.65 -4.94
CA ARG A 300 -1.20 -18.14 -6.26
C ARG A 300 -2.12 -16.91 -6.15
N ILE A 301 -1.85 -16.05 -5.17
CA ILE A 301 -2.61 -14.82 -4.97
C ILE A 301 -2.24 -13.82 -6.07
N LYS A 302 -3.26 -13.27 -6.75
CA LYS A 302 -3.10 -12.22 -7.73
C LYS A 302 -3.55 -10.88 -7.16
N PRO A 303 -2.79 -9.80 -7.41
CA PRO A 303 -3.25 -8.45 -7.12
C PRO A 303 -4.55 -8.12 -7.85
N VAL A 304 -5.43 -7.38 -7.19
CA VAL A 304 -6.67 -6.90 -7.80
C VAL A 304 -6.40 -5.52 -8.39
N ILE A 305 -6.34 -5.45 -9.72
CA ILE A 305 -6.20 -4.20 -10.48
C ILE A 305 -7.58 -3.85 -11.02
N ASP A 306 -8.08 -2.66 -10.67
CA ASP A 306 -9.38 -2.19 -11.14
C ASP A 306 -9.30 -1.62 -12.55
N ARG A 307 -8.28 -0.78 -12.78
CA ARG A 307 -8.05 -0.15 -14.09
C ARG A 307 -6.57 0.13 -14.34
N VAL A 308 -6.17 -0.02 -15.59
CA VAL A 308 -4.87 0.40 -16.12
C VAL A 308 -5.10 1.60 -17.03
N PHE A 309 -4.30 2.66 -16.84
CA PHE A 309 -4.26 3.85 -17.67
C PHE A 309 -2.92 3.94 -18.38
N ALA A 310 -2.84 4.66 -19.49
CA ALA A 310 -1.57 4.99 -20.12
C ALA A 310 -0.78 6.00 -19.26
N PHE A 311 0.54 6.02 -19.40
CA PHE A 311 1.44 6.91 -18.66
C PHE A 311 1.05 8.40 -18.80
N ASP A 312 0.67 8.84 -20.00
CA ASP A 312 0.23 10.19 -20.28
C ASP A 312 -1.14 10.56 -19.70
N ALA A 313 -1.95 9.54 -19.35
CA ALA A 313 -3.25 9.71 -18.69
C ALA A 313 -3.16 9.76 -17.15
N VAL A 314 -1.99 10.03 -16.58
CA VAL A 314 -1.77 10.02 -15.11
C VAL A 314 -2.72 10.93 -14.34
N LYS A 315 -3.08 12.10 -14.87
CA LYS A 315 -4.03 13.02 -14.21
C LYS A 315 -5.43 12.43 -14.15
N GLU A 316 -5.87 11.75 -15.21
CA GLU A 316 -7.14 11.04 -15.23
C GLU A 316 -7.15 9.89 -14.20
N ALA A 317 -6.07 9.09 -14.15
CA ALA A 317 -5.90 8.03 -13.18
C ALA A 317 -5.98 8.54 -11.72
N LEU A 318 -5.34 9.68 -11.42
CA LEU A 318 -5.41 10.33 -10.12
C LEU A 318 -6.82 10.81 -9.76
N HIS A 319 -7.53 11.43 -10.70
CA HIS A 319 -8.93 11.82 -10.51
C HIS A 319 -9.84 10.60 -10.29
N TYR A 320 -9.61 9.53 -11.07
CA TYR A 320 -10.33 8.27 -10.89
C TYR A 320 -10.07 7.67 -9.49
N MET A 321 -8.82 7.61 -9.05
CA MET A 321 -8.52 7.13 -7.70
C MET A 321 -9.14 8.02 -6.61
N LYS A 322 -9.12 9.36 -6.79
CA LYS A 322 -9.71 10.32 -5.85
C LYS A 322 -11.22 10.15 -5.72
N SER A 323 -11.93 9.72 -6.77
CA SER A 323 -13.37 9.45 -6.71
C SER A 323 -13.74 8.31 -5.76
N GLY A 324 -12.78 7.45 -5.40
CA GLY A 324 -13.01 6.27 -4.56
C GLY A 324 -13.87 5.19 -5.23
N SER A 325 -14.09 5.25 -6.54
CA SER A 325 -14.94 4.28 -7.27
C SER A 325 -14.28 2.92 -7.47
N HIS A 326 -12.94 2.87 -7.48
CA HIS A 326 -12.14 1.67 -7.72
C HIS A 326 -12.27 0.60 -6.63
N VAL A 327 -11.93 -0.64 -6.97
CA VAL A 327 -11.74 -1.78 -6.06
C VAL A 327 -10.32 -2.34 -6.28
N GLY A 328 -9.47 -2.31 -5.26
CA GLY A 328 -8.07 -2.70 -5.39
C GLY A 328 -7.17 -1.54 -5.81
N LYS A 329 -6.38 -1.74 -6.87
CA LYS A 329 -5.35 -0.80 -7.30
C LYS A 329 -5.65 -0.20 -8.68
N VAL A 330 -5.17 1.02 -8.86
CA VAL A 330 -5.13 1.74 -10.15
C VAL A 330 -3.68 1.79 -10.61
N VAL A 331 -3.43 1.50 -11.87
CA VAL A 331 -2.09 1.32 -12.44
C VAL A 331 -1.91 2.17 -13.68
N LEU A 332 -0.68 2.62 -13.92
CA LEU A 332 -0.23 3.21 -15.17
C LEU A 332 0.67 2.20 -15.91
N SER A 333 0.51 2.11 -17.23
CA SER A 333 1.41 1.39 -18.13
C SER A 333 2.23 2.39 -18.95
N PHE A 334 3.55 2.16 -19.04
CA PHE A 334 4.49 3.01 -19.78
C PHE A 334 4.62 2.58 -21.24
#